data_37b7ff635ee0aa7ea3284f3232b64c37
#
_entry.id   37b7ff635ee0aa7ea3284f3232b64c37
#
_cell.length_a   1.000
_cell.length_b   1.000
_cell.length_c   1.000
_cell.angle_alpha   90.00
_cell.angle_beta   90.00
_cell.angle_gamma   90.00
#
_symmetry.space_group_name_H-M   'P 1'
#
loop_
_entity.id
_entity.type
_entity.pdbx_description
1 polymer ?
#
loop_
_entity_poly.entity_id
_entity_poly.type
_entity_poly.pdbx_seq_one_letter_code
_entity_poly.pdbx_strand_id
1 'polypeptide(L)'
;CNTQRDLELEERYLKMLPSLNPQGVIYTCNPSSCFMETVEQLSNKIPFAVINNQNERLNVDAVELDNSKLGRIMAKHLLELGHTHVAYIAPPLTVRQKQRSKRVEGFLKGSFRKQDFGDHVVIKAADEQIDKDVPGIDSEYRIGYDLTKELLKEHTDLTAIVGLNDMIAFGILDALYEEKYKVPGEM
;
A
#
# COMPACT_ATOMS: atom_id res chain seq x y z
N CYS A 1 18.00 -10.32 -5.10
CA CYS A 1 18.01 -9.16 -6.02
C CYS A 1 16.99 -8.14 -5.53
N ASN A 2 17.35 -6.87 -5.46
CA ASN A 2 16.45 -5.78 -5.11
C ASN A 2 16.47 -4.75 -6.24
N THR A 3 15.31 -4.54 -6.85
CA THR A 3 15.17 -3.62 -8.00
C THR A 3 14.83 -2.19 -7.57
N GLN A 4 14.44 -1.98 -6.32
CA GLN A 4 13.98 -0.69 -5.80
C GLN A 4 12.90 -0.02 -6.69
N ARG A 5 12.09 -0.82 -7.39
CA ARG A 5 11.09 -0.40 -8.39
C ARG A 5 11.69 0.21 -9.67
N ASP A 6 12.97 0.03 -9.91
CA ASP A 6 13.64 0.41 -11.15
C ASP A 6 13.37 -0.66 -12.23
N LEU A 7 12.72 -0.25 -13.32
CA LEU A 7 12.32 -1.15 -14.40
C LEU A 7 13.51 -1.67 -15.21
N GLU A 8 14.54 -0.87 -15.40
CA GLU A 8 15.75 -1.31 -16.14
C GLU A 8 16.50 -2.38 -15.35
N LEU A 9 16.58 -2.19 -14.03
CA LEU A 9 17.21 -3.14 -13.13
C LEU A 9 16.38 -4.43 -13.02
N GLU A 10 15.06 -4.33 -13.01
CA GLU A 10 14.14 -5.48 -13.05
C GLU A 10 14.34 -6.30 -14.31
N GLU A 11 14.34 -5.66 -15.48
CA GLU A 11 14.56 -6.30 -16.77
C GLU A 11 15.92 -7.02 -16.81
N ARG A 12 16.95 -6.33 -16.34
CA ARG A 12 18.31 -6.89 -16.27
C ARG A 12 18.38 -8.15 -15.41
N TYR A 13 17.74 -8.14 -14.24
CA TYR A 13 17.70 -9.32 -13.37
C TYR A 13 16.90 -10.45 -13.99
N LEU A 14 15.75 -10.19 -14.58
CA LEU A 14 14.95 -11.21 -15.26
C LEU A 14 15.75 -11.88 -16.41
N LYS A 15 16.44 -11.09 -17.21
CA LYS A 15 17.31 -11.61 -18.30
C LYS A 15 18.51 -12.42 -17.79
N MET A 16 18.98 -12.16 -16.58
CA MET A 16 20.12 -12.85 -15.97
C MET A 16 19.75 -14.20 -15.35
N LEU A 17 18.48 -14.40 -14.94
CA LEU A 17 18.04 -15.61 -14.23
C LEU A 17 18.42 -16.92 -14.94
N PRO A 18 18.25 -17.09 -16.27
CA PRO A 18 18.61 -18.34 -16.93
C PRO A 18 20.11 -18.69 -16.80
N SER A 19 20.99 -17.68 -16.82
CA SER A 19 22.43 -17.91 -16.71
C SER A 19 22.89 -18.27 -15.30
N LEU A 20 22.11 -17.87 -14.28
CA LEU A 20 22.35 -18.21 -12.88
C LEU A 20 21.88 -19.61 -12.51
N ASN A 21 21.09 -20.24 -13.38
CA ASN A 21 20.53 -21.58 -13.17
C ASN A 21 19.92 -21.78 -11.75
N PRO A 22 19.03 -20.93 -11.29
CA PRO A 22 18.46 -21.05 -9.96
C PRO A 22 17.51 -22.26 -9.87
N GLN A 23 17.41 -22.85 -8.69
CA GLN A 23 16.47 -23.93 -8.42
C GLN A 23 15.00 -23.49 -8.41
N GLY A 24 14.76 -22.19 -8.19
CA GLY A 24 13.45 -21.57 -8.20
C GLY A 24 13.55 -20.06 -8.00
N VAL A 25 12.47 -19.36 -8.30
CA VAL A 25 12.37 -17.90 -8.18
C VAL A 25 11.14 -17.54 -7.35
N ILE A 26 11.33 -16.72 -6.33
CA ILE A 26 10.25 -16.04 -5.62
C ILE A 26 10.28 -14.57 -6.05
N TYR A 27 9.23 -14.16 -6.73
CA TYR A 27 9.09 -12.80 -7.24
C TYR A 27 8.11 -12.01 -6.37
N THR A 28 8.61 -11.00 -5.66
CA THR A 28 7.85 -10.31 -4.60
C THR A 28 7.14 -9.03 -5.05
N CYS A 29 7.15 -8.76 -6.34
CA CYS A 29 6.45 -7.62 -6.92
C CYS A 29 5.40 -8.10 -7.91
N ASN A 30 4.43 -7.24 -8.19
CA ASN A 30 3.61 -7.45 -9.37
C ASN A 30 4.47 -7.17 -10.61
N PRO A 31 4.69 -8.14 -11.50
CA PRO A 31 5.45 -7.90 -12.71
C PRO A 31 4.86 -6.71 -13.45
N SER A 32 5.71 -5.79 -13.88
CA SER A 32 5.23 -4.73 -14.74
C SER A 32 4.64 -5.35 -16.01
N SER A 33 3.65 -4.70 -16.60
CA SER A 33 2.96 -5.26 -17.78
C SER A 33 3.91 -5.56 -18.95
N CYS A 34 5.07 -4.90 -19.00
CA CYS A 34 6.10 -5.14 -20.00
C CYS A 34 6.92 -6.42 -19.76
N PHE A 35 6.91 -6.98 -18.54
CA PHE A 35 7.68 -8.18 -18.20
C PHE A 35 6.85 -9.45 -18.06
N MET A 36 5.54 -9.35 -18.25
CA MET A 36 4.62 -10.48 -18.12
C MET A 36 5.01 -11.66 -18.98
N GLU A 37 5.30 -11.41 -20.25
CA GLU A 37 5.73 -12.44 -21.20
C GLU A 37 7.07 -13.07 -20.79
N THR A 38 8.01 -12.26 -20.32
CA THR A 38 9.31 -12.74 -19.83
C THR A 38 9.13 -13.63 -18.60
N VAL A 39 8.28 -13.24 -17.65
CA VAL A 39 7.99 -14.02 -16.45
C VAL A 39 7.30 -15.35 -16.82
N GLU A 40 6.36 -15.33 -17.75
CA GLU A 40 5.69 -16.54 -18.25
C GLU A 40 6.67 -17.48 -18.94
N GLN A 41 7.57 -16.97 -19.77
CA GLN A 41 8.63 -17.78 -20.43
C GLN A 41 9.60 -18.38 -19.40
N LEU A 42 9.95 -17.65 -18.35
CA LEU A 42 10.80 -18.13 -17.28
C LEU A 42 10.10 -19.17 -16.42
N SER A 43 8.84 -19.00 -16.10
CA SER A 43 8.06 -19.95 -15.28
C SER A 43 7.87 -21.31 -15.94
N ASN A 44 7.94 -21.38 -17.27
CA ASN A 44 7.95 -22.64 -18.01
C ASN A 44 9.26 -23.43 -17.90
N LYS A 45 10.33 -22.80 -17.41
CA LYS A 45 11.68 -23.40 -17.35
C LYS A 45 12.21 -23.53 -15.92
N ILE A 46 11.77 -22.68 -15.02
CA ILE A 46 12.23 -22.56 -13.65
C ILE A 46 11.00 -22.52 -12.74
N PRO A 47 10.94 -23.28 -11.64
CA PRO A 47 9.90 -23.14 -10.64
C PRO A 47 9.76 -21.67 -10.23
N PHE A 48 8.56 -21.11 -10.37
CA PHE A 48 8.32 -19.67 -10.20
C PHE A 48 7.09 -19.41 -9.34
N ALA A 49 7.24 -18.62 -8.28
CA ALA A 49 6.15 -18.18 -7.45
C ALA A 49 6.13 -16.67 -7.34
N VAL A 50 4.95 -16.07 -7.42
CA VAL A 50 4.76 -14.62 -7.34
C VAL A 50 4.01 -14.28 -6.07
N ILE A 51 4.50 -13.28 -5.33
CA ILE A 51 3.80 -12.71 -4.16
C ILE A 51 3.15 -11.40 -4.58
N ASN A 52 1.87 -11.21 -4.21
CA ASN A 52 1.04 -10.07 -4.60
C ASN A 52 0.81 -9.96 -6.12
N ASN A 53 0.61 -11.09 -6.79
CA ASN A 53 0.22 -11.08 -8.19
C ASN A 53 -1.12 -10.37 -8.38
N GLN A 54 -1.14 -9.34 -9.23
CA GLN A 54 -2.36 -8.62 -9.59
C GLN A 54 -2.92 -9.06 -10.95
N ASN A 55 -2.26 -10.00 -11.59
CA ASN A 55 -2.56 -10.34 -12.96
C ASN A 55 -3.10 -11.78 -13.07
N GLU A 56 -4.40 -11.89 -13.16
CA GLU A 56 -5.12 -13.16 -13.32
C GLU A 56 -4.73 -13.92 -14.60
N ARG A 57 -3.99 -13.27 -15.52
CA ARG A 57 -3.57 -13.89 -16.79
C ARG A 57 -2.24 -14.64 -16.66
N LEU A 58 -1.48 -14.41 -15.60
CA LEU A 58 -0.19 -15.05 -15.41
C LEU A 58 -0.39 -16.44 -14.79
N ASN A 59 -0.13 -17.48 -15.55
CA ASN A 59 -0.24 -18.87 -15.10
C ASN A 59 1.02 -19.29 -14.32
N VAL A 60 1.13 -18.82 -13.09
CA VAL A 60 2.20 -19.14 -12.14
C VAL A 60 1.63 -19.32 -10.75
N ASP A 61 2.34 -20.06 -9.90
CA ASP A 61 1.97 -20.14 -8.49
C ASP A 61 1.99 -18.72 -7.87
N ALA A 62 0.92 -18.38 -7.17
CA ALA A 62 0.77 -17.06 -6.59
C ALA A 62 0.35 -17.11 -5.11
N VAL A 63 0.96 -16.25 -4.31
CA VAL A 63 0.50 -15.94 -2.95
C VAL A 63 -0.09 -14.55 -2.96
N GLU A 64 -1.38 -14.44 -2.66
CA GLU A 64 -2.09 -13.17 -2.71
C GLU A 64 -2.57 -12.75 -1.32
N LEU A 65 -2.58 -11.43 -1.09
CA LEU A 65 -3.20 -10.82 0.07
C LEU A 65 -4.60 -10.32 -0.32
N ASP A 66 -5.61 -10.73 0.43
CA ASP A 66 -6.94 -10.13 0.31
C ASP A 66 -6.94 -8.71 0.91
N ASN A 67 -6.52 -7.74 0.09
CA ASN A 67 -6.44 -6.34 0.49
C ASN A 67 -7.82 -5.77 0.89
N SER A 68 -8.88 -6.23 0.29
CA SER A 68 -10.23 -5.82 0.69
C SER A 68 -10.58 -6.33 2.09
N LYS A 69 -10.21 -7.57 2.42
CA LYS A 69 -10.37 -8.13 3.77
C LYS A 69 -9.51 -7.39 4.79
N LEU A 70 -8.25 -7.06 4.44
CA LEU A 70 -7.37 -6.28 5.31
C LEU A 70 -7.99 -4.91 5.65
N GLY A 71 -8.51 -4.21 4.65
CA GLY A 71 -9.23 -2.94 4.88
C GLY A 71 -10.41 -3.10 5.84
N ARG A 72 -11.24 -4.14 5.63
CA ARG A 72 -12.37 -4.44 6.54
C ARG A 72 -11.94 -4.73 7.97
N ILE A 73 -10.82 -5.47 8.16
CA ILE A 73 -10.30 -5.77 9.50
C ILE A 73 -9.89 -4.50 10.22
N MET A 74 -9.16 -3.59 9.54
CA MET A 74 -8.75 -2.31 10.12
C MET A 74 -9.96 -1.46 10.52
N ALA A 75 -10.95 -1.32 9.64
CA ALA A 75 -12.16 -0.58 9.92
C ALA A 75 -12.93 -1.15 11.11
N LYS A 76 -13.11 -2.47 11.13
CA LYS A 76 -13.80 -3.17 12.23
C LYS A 76 -13.10 -2.93 13.57
N HIS A 77 -11.78 -3.01 13.61
CA HIS A 77 -11.00 -2.80 14.82
C HIS A 77 -11.21 -1.39 15.38
N LEU A 78 -11.16 -0.36 14.55
CA LEU A 78 -11.38 1.02 15.00
C LEU A 78 -12.79 1.24 15.53
N LEU A 79 -13.79 0.66 14.89
CA LEU A 79 -15.17 0.73 15.36
C LEU A 79 -15.38 0.03 16.71
N GLU A 80 -14.75 -1.13 16.90
CA GLU A 80 -14.79 -1.86 18.17
C GLU A 80 -14.14 -1.06 19.31
N LEU A 81 -13.19 -0.19 18.99
CA LEU A 81 -12.58 0.77 19.92
C LEU A 81 -13.39 2.06 20.09
N GLY A 82 -14.49 2.24 19.35
CA GLY A 82 -15.37 3.39 19.43
C GLY A 82 -14.93 4.60 18.61
N HIS A 83 -13.96 4.44 17.71
CA HIS A 83 -13.55 5.54 16.83
C HIS A 83 -14.59 5.79 15.73
N THR A 84 -15.04 7.03 15.62
CA THR A 84 -16.04 7.45 14.63
C THR A 84 -15.51 8.51 13.65
N HIS A 85 -14.51 9.30 14.06
CA HIS A 85 -13.87 10.32 13.24
C HIS A 85 -12.47 9.84 12.86
N VAL A 86 -12.33 9.33 11.65
CA VAL A 86 -11.12 8.60 11.24
C VAL A 86 -10.58 9.16 9.93
N ALA A 87 -9.28 9.35 9.86
CA ALA A 87 -8.60 9.61 8.59
C ALA A 87 -7.86 8.37 8.10
N TYR A 88 -7.77 8.23 6.79
CA TYR A 88 -6.99 7.19 6.12
C TYR A 88 -6.00 7.84 5.15
N ILE A 89 -4.71 7.67 5.42
CA ILE A 89 -3.63 8.23 4.60
C ILE A 89 -3.08 7.13 3.69
N ALA A 90 -2.99 7.44 2.40
CA ALA A 90 -2.53 6.53 1.37
C ALA A 90 -1.56 7.22 0.39
N PRO A 91 -0.64 6.46 -0.23
CA PRO A 91 0.09 6.94 -1.40
C PRO A 91 -0.89 7.05 -2.58
N PRO A 92 -0.43 7.49 -3.77
CA PRO A 92 -1.33 7.64 -4.92
C PRO A 92 -2.14 6.38 -5.22
N LEU A 93 -3.47 6.56 -5.37
CA LEU A 93 -4.42 5.48 -5.65
C LEU A 93 -4.63 5.36 -7.17
N THR A 94 -3.62 4.90 -7.87
CA THR A 94 -3.64 4.80 -9.34
C THR A 94 -4.23 3.48 -9.82
N VAL A 95 -4.66 3.46 -11.08
CA VAL A 95 -5.13 2.24 -11.77
C VAL A 95 -4.04 1.16 -11.79
N ARG A 96 -2.76 1.56 -11.78
CA ARG A 96 -1.62 0.63 -11.74
C ARG A 96 -1.44 -0.05 -10.39
N GLN A 97 -1.98 0.52 -9.33
CA GLN A 97 -1.82 0.03 -7.95
C GLN A 97 -3.15 -0.41 -7.33
N LYS A 98 -3.89 -1.24 -8.05
CA LYS A 98 -5.22 -1.74 -7.66
C LYS A 98 -5.29 -2.30 -6.24
N GLN A 99 -4.20 -2.86 -5.71
CA GLN A 99 -4.21 -3.44 -4.37
C GLN A 99 -4.31 -2.37 -3.28
N ARG A 100 -3.72 -1.18 -3.51
CA ARG A 100 -3.89 -0.04 -2.60
C ARG A 100 -5.36 0.41 -2.58
N SER A 101 -5.95 0.58 -3.76
CA SER A 101 -7.37 0.95 -3.90
C SER A 101 -8.30 -0.09 -3.29
N LYS A 102 -8.05 -1.39 -3.51
CA LYS A 102 -8.83 -2.47 -2.88
C LYS A 102 -8.79 -2.43 -1.35
N ARG A 103 -7.65 -2.04 -0.75
CA ARG A 103 -7.52 -1.92 0.72
C ARG A 103 -8.35 -0.75 1.25
N VAL A 104 -8.26 0.42 0.60
CA VAL A 104 -9.08 1.60 0.94
C VAL A 104 -10.56 1.31 0.74
N GLU A 105 -10.95 0.69 -0.39
CA GLU A 105 -12.34 0.29 -0.62
C GLU A 105 -12.84 -0.70 0.43
N GLY A 106 -12.00 -1.65 0.80
CA GLY A 106 -12.30 -2.61 1.87
C GLY A 106 -12.55 -1.92 3.20
N PHE A 107 -11.73 -0.92 3.53
CA PHE A 107 -11.89 -0.10 4.72
C PHE A 107 -13.24 0.63 4.71
N LEU A 108 -13.56 1.32 3.62
CA LEU A 108 -14.83 2.05 3.47
C LEU A 108 -16.06 1.11 3.47
N LYS A 109 -15.95 -0.07 2.86
CA LYS A 109 -17.07 -1.03 2.78
C LYS A 109 -17.24 -1.85 4.05
N GLY A 110 -16.20 -1.97 4.85
CA GLY A 110 -16.16 -2.93 5.95
C GLY A 110 -17.02 -2.53 7.15
N SER A 111 -17.18 -1.25 7.40
CA SER A 111 -17.88 -0.81 8.62
C SER A 111 -18.23 0.67 8.60
N PHE A 112 -17.54 1.47 7.81
CA PHE A 112 -17.85 2.88 7.61
C PHE A 112 -18.80 3.04 6.42
N ARG A 113 -19.98 2.43 6.51
CA ARG A 113 -21.04 2.70 5.53
C ARG A 113 -21.49 4.15 5.71
N LYS A 114 -21.72 4.85 4.60
CA LYS A 114 -22.26 6.24 4.62
C LYS A 114 -23.48 6.42 5.54
N GLN A 115 -24.22 5.34 5.83
CA GLN A 115 -25.39 5.36 6.71
C GLN A 115 -25.03 5.41 8.20
N ASP A 116 -23.86 4.91 8.61
CA ASP A 116 -23.50 4.80 10.02
C ASP A 116 -22.54 5.92 10.48
N PHE A 117 -21.72 6.48 9.58
CA PHE A 117 -20.67 7.43 9.93
C PHE A 117 -20.64 8.71 9.07
N GLY A 118 -21.46 8.83 8.03
CA GLY A 118 -21.58 10.06 7.25
C GLY A 118 -20.24 10.58 6.68
N ASP A 119 -19.97 11.87 6.92
CA ASP A 119 -18.76 12.56 6.45
C ASP A 119 -17.56 12.42 7.42
N HIS A 120 -17.62 11.49 8.36
CA HIS A 120 -16.61 11.34 9.43
C HIS A 120 -15.40 10.48 9.05
N VAL A 121 -15.33 10.00 7.81
CA VAL A 121 -14.14 9.29 7.30
C VAL A 121 -13.50 10.10 6.19
N VAL A 122 -12.29 10.58 6.45
CA VAL A 122 -11.48 11.35 5.50
C VAL A 122 -10.47 10.44 4.83
N ILE A 123 -10.50 10.33 3.50
CA ILE A 123 -9.45 9.65 2.73
C ILE A 123 -8.53 10.71 2.14
N LYS A 124 -7.28 10.75 2.60
CA LYS A 124 -6.25 11.63 2.09
C LYS A 124 -5.23 10.79 1.32
N ALA A 125 -5.21 10.90 0.01
CA ALA A 125 -4.23 10.22 -0.84
C ALA A 125 -3.26 11.24 -1.43
N ALA A 126 -1.99 10.87 -1.54
CA ALA A 126 -0.99 11.71 -2.16
C ALA A 126 -1.21 11.81 -3.68
N ASP A 127 -0.73 12.91 -4.27
CA ASP A 127 -0.73 13.11 -5.71
C ASP A 127 0.31 12.21 -6.41
N GLU A 128 0.06 11.84 -7.67
CA GLU A 128 0.98 10.99 -8.46
C GLU A 128 2.38 11.60 -8.66
N GLN A 129 2.52 12.91 -8.55
CA GLN A 129 3.80 13.61 -8.70
C GLN A 129 4.78 13.24 -7.58
N ILE A 130 4.29 13.08 -6.35
CA ILE A 130 5.11 12.81 -5.17
C ILE A 130 5.83 11.46 -5.27
N ASP A 131 5.21 10.46 -5.89
CA ASP A 131 5.78 9.11 -6.05
C ASP A 131 6.93 9.07 -7.10
N LYS A 132 7.08 10.14 -7.91
CA LYS A 132 8.12 10.27 -8.93
C LYS A 132 9.37 10.98 -8.43
N ASP A 133 9.20 11.95 -7.53
CA ASP A 133 10.29 12.81 -7.08
C ASP A 133 11.17 12.16 -6.01
N VAL A 134 10.62 11.24 -5.22
CA VAL A 134 11.34 10.49 -4.18
C VAL A 134 10.97 9.01 -4.28
N PRO A 135 11.69 8.21 -5.06
CA PRO A 135 11.39 6.79 -5.18
C PRO A 135 11.74 6.02 -3.89
N GLY A 136 10.89 5.07 -3.52
CA GLY A 136 11.18 4.10 -2.48
C GLY A 136 10.47 4.31 -1.16
N ILE A 137 11.05 3.75 -0.10
CA ILE A 137 10.49 3.72 1.26
C ILE A 137 10.37 5.13 1.85
N ASP A 138 11.32 6.01 1.53
CA ASP A 138 11.35 7.38 2.05
C ASP A 138 10.18 8.23 1.54
N SER A 139 9.66 7.94 0.34
CA SER A 139 8.48 8.65 -0.17
C SER A 139 7.23 8.32 0.64
N GLU A 140 7.03 7.06 1.01
CA GLU A 140 5.86 6.65 1.79
C GLU A 140 5.88 7.22 3.21
N TYR A 141 7.06 7.28 3.85
CA TYR A 141 7.23 7.98 5.12
C TYR A 141 6.86 9.46 5.03
N ARG A 142 7.40 10.18 4.02
CA ARG A 142 7.09 11.60 3.80
C ARG A 142 5.61 11.84 3.53
N ILE A 143 4.98 10.99 2.74
CA ILE A 143 3.52 11.04 2.51
C ILE A 143 2.77 10.98 3.85
N GLY A 144 3.13 10.03 4.72
CA GLY A 144 2.53 9.92 6.04
C GLY A 144 2.69 11.19 6.87
N TYR A 145 3.91 11.73 6.91
CA TYR A 145 4.25 12.91 7.67
C TYR A 145 3.54 14.18 7.14
N ASP A 146 3.71 14.48 5.85
CA ASP A 146 3.22 15.72 5.25
C ASP A 146 1.68 15.77 5.24
N LEU A 147 1.04 14.68 4.82
CA LEU A 147 -0.43 14.62 4.78
C LEU A 147 -1.05 14.63 6.17
N THR A 148 -0.37 14.12 7.20
CA THR A 148 -0.84 14.25 8.58
C THR A 148 -0.83 15.71 9.02
N LYS A 149 0.26 16.44 8.75
CA LYS A 149 0.34 17.86 9.11
C LYS A 149 -0.69 18.73 8.40
N GLU A 150 -1.03 18.41 7.16
CA GLU A 150 -2.14 19.06 6.45
C GLU A 150 -3.48 18.71 7.09
N LEU A 151 -3.70 17.42 7.35
CA LEU A 151 -4.96 16.89 7.87
C LEU A 151 -5.32 17.48 9.23
N LEU A 152 -4.34 17.65 10.13
CA LEU A 152 -4.54 18.23 11.46
C LEU A 152 -4.94 19.70 11.43
N LYS A 153 -4.62 20.43 10.34
CA LYS A 153 -5.07 21.81 10.15
C LYS A 153 -6.52 21.90 9.69
N GLU A 154 -6.97 20.89 8.95
CA GLU A 154 -8.32 20.85 8.34
C GLU A 154 -9.33 20.17 9.27
N HIS A 155 -8.90 19.21 10.10
CA HIS A 155 -9.74 18.35 10.91
C HIS A 155 -9.21 18.27 12.34
N THR A 156 -9.91 18.88 13.27
CA THR A 156 -9.53 18.93 14.71
C THR A 156 -10.25 17.89 15.56
N ASP A 157 -11.16 17.14 14.99
CA ASP A 157 -12.05 16.18 15.66
C ASP A 157 -11.70 14.72 15.36
N LEU A 158 -10.58 14.48 14.68
CA LEU A 158 -10.11 13.12 14.40
C LEU A 158 -9.71 12.40 15.69
N THR A 159 -10.12 11.17 15.79
CA THR A 159 -9.80 10.28 16.93
C THR A 159 -8.86 9.15 16.56
N ALA A 160 -8.67 8.91 15.27
CA ALA A 160 -7.71 7.93 14.75
C ALA A 160 -7.24 8.27 13.34
N ILE A 161 -6.00 7.92 13.04
CA ILE A 161 -5.43 8.01 11.68
C ILE A 161 -4.89 6.65 11.28
N VAL A 162 -5.24 6.20 10.08
CA VAL A 162 -4.79 4.94 9.49
C VAL A 162 -3.77 5.21 8.40
N GLY A 163 -2.59 4.60 8.50
CA GLY A 163 -1.64 4.52 7.39
C GLY A 163 -1.91 3.27 6.53
N LEU A 164 -1.81 3.39 5.22
CA LEU A 164 -1.97 2.23 4.32
C LEU A 164 -0.95 1.13 4.60
N ASN A 165 0.25 1.48 5.05
CA ASN A 165 1.33 0.58 5.44
C ASN A 165 2.18 1.18 6.58
N ASP A 166 3.19 0.41 7.02
CA ASP A 166 4.04 0.76 8.16
C ASP A 166 4.83 2.05 7.95
N MET A 167 5.36 2.30 6.75
CA MET A 167 6.16 3.50 6.49
C MET A 167 5.32 4.76 6.55
N ILE A 168 4.11 4.73 6.03
CA ILE A 168 3.14 5.81 6.18
C ILE A 168 2.79 6.00 7.66
N ALA A 169 2.58 4.89 8.39
CA ALA A 169 2.27 4.95 9.82
C ALA A 169 3.40 5.58 10.65
N PHE A 170 4.67 5.30 10.33
CA PHE A 170 5.80 5.97 10.97
C PHE A 170 5.80 7.47 10.70
N GLY A 171 5.55 7.89 9.45
CA GLY A 171 5.43 9.32 9.13
C GLY A 171 4.28 10.00 9.89
N ILE A 172 3.13 9.32 10.02
CA ILE A 172 1.99 9.79 10.81
C ILE A 172 2.40 9.98 12.28
N LEU A 173 3.06 8.98 12.89
CA LEU A 173 3.48 9.03 14.28
C LEU A 173 4.44 10.18 14.54
N ASP A 174 5.41 10.40 13.67
CA ASP A 174 6.38 11.49 13.83
C ASP A 174 5.70 12.86 13.69
N ALA A 175 4.76 13.03 12.75
CA ALA A 175 3.99 14.26 12.62
C ALA A 175 3.12 14.51 13.87
N LEU A 176 2.44 13.50 14.41
CA LEU A 176 1.66 13.60 15.63
C LEU A 176 2.53 13.97 16.84
N TYR A 177 3.70 13.35 16.94
CA TYR A 177 4.65 13.64 18.02
C TYR A 177 5.14 15.10 17.97
N GLU A 178 5.48 15.60 16.78
CA GLU A 178 5.90 16.99 16.59
C GLU A 178 4.78 17.98 16.96
N GLU A 179 3.53 17.67 16.60
CA GLU A 179 2.35 18.46 16.96
C GLU A 179 1.89 18.22 18.42
N LYS A 180 2.65 17.42 19.20
CA LYS A 180 2.45 17.14 20.63
C LYS A 180 1.19 16.33 20.97
N TYR A 181 0.66 15.59 20.02
CA TYR A 181 -0.41 14.64 20.31
C TYR A 181 0.12 13.43 21.08
N LYS A 182 -0.63 12.99 22.06
CA LYS A 182 -0.35 11.74 22.81
C LYS A 182 -1.03 10.57 22.13
N VAL A 183 -0.25 9.65 21.59
CA VAL A 183 -0.74 8.40 21.01
C VAL A 183 -0.42 7.27 22.01
N PRO A 184 -1.41 6.47 22.42
CA PRO A 184 -2.83 6.41 22.01
C PRO A 184 -3.79 7.27 22.86
N GLY A 185 -3.36 8.24 23.61
CA GLY A 185 -4.21 8.92 24.61
C GLY A 185 -5.14 9.98 24.03
N GLU A 186 -4.75 10.64 22.94
CA GLU A 186 -5.50 11.73 22.30
C GLU A 186 -5.86 11.38 20.84
N MET A 187 -5.10 10.45 20.26
CA MET A 187 -5.33 9.92 18.92
C MET A 187 -4.92 8.44 18.81
#